data_f66cc14fd583eccd5e7fe89b70243b05
#
_entry.id   f66cc14fd583eccd5e7fe89b70243b05
#
_cell.length_a   1.000
_cell.length_b   1.000
_cell.length_c   1.000
_cell.angle_alpha   90.00
_cell.angle_beta   90.00
_cell.angle_gamma   90.00
#
_symmetry.space_group_name_H-M   'P 1'
#
loop_
_entity.id
_entity.type
_entity.pdbx_description
1 polymer ?
#
loop_
_entity_poly.entity_id
_entity_poly.type
_entity_poly.pdbx_seq_one_letter_code
_entity_poly.pdbx_strand_id
1 'polypeptide(L)'
;PFLIGTLSSDLPSVAAVKTLWKAHRTLGTVGIYELVKLALQSTRSFTDENFSSPKTKALFATWGMHLDFAPDVSGGALFSFLETIGGQLFGMVIGEGGASSLVDALVSVIEANGGEVRCNARVEQITMDESKRKRNRATGVVLEGGAVITASRAVVSNVNPRLMPALFPVSVAAEPAVKRVEKFQSGLATMMIHVALNDLPSWTATQARTYNYVHIGPYVDDMAMTYTDAAAGRLPASPTLVIGQPTITDPGRAPDGKHILWIQVRMLPLDLADGSHW
;
A
#
# COMPACT_ATOMS: atom_id res chain seq x y z
N PRO A 1 2.57 -20.73 -0.82
CA PRO A 1 1.17 -21.12 -1.05
C PRO A 1 0.33 -21.18 0.20
N PHE A 2 0.80 -21.78 1.32
CA PHE A 2 0.01 -21.96 2.54
C PHE A 2 -0.35 -20.64 3.22
N LEU A 3 0.60 -19.71 3.28
CA LEU A 3 0.41 -18.42 3.93
C LEU A 3 -0.64 -17.58 3.19
N ILE A 4 -0.52 -17.47 1.86
CA ILE A 4 -1.47 -16.75 1.02
C ILE A 4 -2.87 -17.38 1.13
N GLY A 5 -2.94 -18.73 1.08
CA GLY A 5 -4.21 -19.45 1.23
C GLY A 5 -4.88 -19.21 2.59
N THR A 6 -4.11 -19.06 3.67
CA THR A 6 -4.66 -18.77 4.99
C THR A 6 -5.12 -17.33 5.11
N LEU A 7 -4.33 -16.36 4.59
CA LEU A 7 -4.68 -14.94 4.61
C LEU A 7 -5.87 -14.58 3.73
N SER A 8 -6.11 -15.37 2.66
CA SER A 8 -7.23 -15.15 1.74
C SER A 8 -8.51 -15.92 2.09
N SER A 9 -8.49 -16.72 3.16
CA SER A 9 -9.65 -17.48 3.61
C SER A 9 -10.35 -16.82 4.80
N ASP A 10 -11.71 -16.90 4.81
CA ASP A 10 -12.49 -16.47 5.97
C ASP A 10 -12.17 -17.38 7.18
N LEU A 11 -11.77 -16.79 8.27
CA LEU A 11 -11.54 -17.48 9.54
C LEU A 11 -12.75 -17.30 10.48
N PRO A 12 -13.31 -18.36 11.06
CA PRO A 12 -13.00 -19.79 10.90
C PRO A 12 -13.75 -20.41 9.69
N SER A 13 -13.04 -21.00 8.78
CA SER A 13 -13.66 -21.71 7.65
C SER A 13 -13.08 -23.13 7.49
N VAL A 14 -13.83 -24.03 6.85
CA VAL A 14 -13.34 -25.37 6.51
C VAL A 14 -12.11 -25.29 5.59
N ALA A 15 -12.06 -24.28 4.72
CA ALA A 15 -10.93 -24.03 3.84
C ALA A 15 -9.66 -23.69 4.63
N ALA A 16 -9.76 -22.80 5.63
CA ALA A 16 -8.66 -22.45 6.51
C ALA A 16 -8.13 -23.66 7.28
N VAL A 17 -9.02 -24.48 7.85
CA VAL A 17 -8.64 -25.71 8.58
C VAL A 17 -7.91 -26.70 7.66
N LYS A 18 -8.41 -26.91 6.44
CA LYS A 18 -7.74 -27.78 5.45
C LYS A 18 -6.36 -27.24 5.07
N THR A 19 -6.23 -25.92 4.89
CA THR A 19 -4.96 -25.27 4.56
C THR A 19 -3.95 -25.44 5.69
N LEU A 20 -4.35 -25.21 6.95
CA LEU A 20 -3.50 -25.40 8.14
C LEU A 20 -3.09 -26.86 8.31
N TRP A 21 -4.03 -27.81 8.13
CA TRP A 21 -3.73 -29.24 8.19
C TRP A 21 -2.73 -29.66 7.10
N LYS A 22 -2.92 -29.19 5.87
CA LYS A 22 -1.98 -29.42 4.77
C LYS A 22 -0.61 -28.82 5.06
N ALA A 23 -0.57 -27.59 5.59
CA ALA A 23 0.67 -26.95 6.02
C ALA A 23 1.39 -27.79 7.09
N HIS A 24 0.67 -28.25 8.12
CA HIS A 24 1.25 -29.10 9.17
C HIS A 24 1.80 -30.43 8.62
N ARG A 25 1.06 -31.07 7.71
CA ARG A 25 1.56 -32.32 7.06
C ARG A 25 2.81 -32.11 6.20
N THR A 26 2.97 -30.92 5.63
CA THR A 26 4.11 -30.62 4.74
C THR A 26 5.32 -30.11 5.51
N LEU A 27 5.09 -29.26 6.52
CA LEU A 27 6.14 -28.55 7.25
C LEU A 27 6.50 -29.21 8.58
N GLY A 28 5.62 -30.07 9.10
CA GLY A 28 5.74 -30.61 10.46
C GLY A 28 5.52 -29.57 11.54
N THR A 29 5.60 -29.96 12.79
CA THR A 29 5.40 -29.05 13.94
C THR A 29 6.46 -27.96 14.02
N VAL A 30 7.73 -28.30 13.74
CA VAL A 30 8.82 -27.33 13.73
C VAL A 30 8.63 -26.29 12.64
N GLY A 31 8.28 -26.70 11.41
CA GLY A 31 8.04 -25.77 10.33
C GLY A 31 6.83 -24.85 10.57
N ILE A 32 5.78 -25.33 11.26
CA ILE A 32 4.69 -24.46 11.69
C ILE A 32 5.15 -23.46 12.74
N TYR A 33 5.95 -23.90 13.72
CA TYR A 33 6.53 -22.98 14.71
C TYR A 33 7.35 -21.88 14.04
N GLU A 34 8.26 -22.23 13.14
CA GLU A 34 9.07 -21.24 12.42
C GLU A 34 8.23 -20.28 11.55
N LEU A 35 7.16 -20.76 10.94
CA LEU A 35 6.21 -19.92 10.19
C LEU A 35 5.48 -18.93 11.12
N VAL A 36 5.01 -19.39 12.27
CA VAL A 36 4.36 -18.54 13.28
C VAL A 36 5.37 -17.53 13.86
N LYS A 37 6.59 -17.98 14.15
CA LYS A 37 7.67 -17.10 14.60
C LYS A 37 7.92 -15.98 13.59
N LEU A 38 8.11 -16.32 12.32
CA LEU A 38 8.29 -15.33 11.24
C LEU A 38 7.10 -14.36 11.14
N ALA A 39 5.88 -14.86 11.27
CA ALA A 39 4.66 -14.04 11.20
C ALA A 39 4.50 -13.06 12.36
N LEU A 40 5.07 -13.35 13.52
CA LEU A 40 4.97 -12.50 14.72
C LEU A 40 6.23 -11.68 14.99
N GLN A 41 7.36 -12.06 14.41
CA GLN A 41 8.66 -11.45 14.66
C GLN A 41 8.75 -10.04 14.03
N SER A 42 9.47 -9.14 14.69
CA SER A 42 9.83 -7.86 14.09
C SER A 42 10.94 -8.05 13.03
N THR A 43 11.04 -7.13 12.08
CA THR A 43 12.09 -7.15 11.07
C THR A 43 13.48 -7.09 11.71
N ARG A 44 13.67 -6.27 12.76
CA ARG A 44 14.93 -6.21 13.52
C ARG A 44 15.31 -7.57 14.09
N SER A 45 14.40 -8.18 14.84
CA SER A 45 14.65 -9.48 15.45
C SER A 45 15.03 -10.55 14.44
N PHE A 46 14.29 -10.60 13.31
CA PHE A 46 14.59 -11.52 12.23
C PHE A 46 15.97 -11.26 11.62
N THR A 47 16.30 -10.00 11.35
CA THR A 47 17.58 -9.66 10.71
C THR A 47 18.76 -9.87 11.66
N ASP A 48 18.59 -9.66 12.97
CA ASP A 48 19.63 -9.89 13.97
C ASP A 48 19.95 -11.37 14.13
N GLU A 49 18.94 -12.23 14.02
CA GLU A 49 19.13 -13.68 14.08
C GLU A 49 19.79 -14.27 12.82
N ASN A 50 19.55 -13.66 11.64
CA ASN A 50 19.93 -14.28 10.38
C ASN A 50 21.11 -13.61 9.66
N PHE A 51 21.43 -12.36 9.96
CA PHE A 51 22.48 -11.61 9.27
C PHE A 51 23.45 -10.94 10.24
N SER A 52 24.75 -11.01 9.93
CA SER A 52 25.79 -10.29 10.67
C SER A 52 26.06 -8.88 10.09
N SER A 53 25.90 -8.69 8.78
CA SER A 53 26.19 -7.42 8.11
C SER A 53 25.11 -6.36 8.35
N PRO A 54 25.44 -5.17 8.89
CA PRO A 54 24.49 -4.09 9.05
C PRO A 54 23.86 -3.64 7.72
N LYS A 55 24.61 -3.72 6.62
CA LYS A 55 24.12 -3.37 5.29
C LYS A 55 23.05 -4.37 4.81
N THR A 56 23.27 -5.66 5.05
CA THR A 56 22.28 -6.69 4.70
C THR A 56 21.00 -6.54 5.54
N LYS A 57 21.16 -6.26 6.82
CA LYS A 57 20.01 -5.97 7.71
C LYS A 57 19.20 -4.77 7.22
N ALA A 58 19.88 -3.67 6.86
CA ALA A 58 19.22 -2.47 6.34
C ALA A 58 18.51 -2.73 5.00
N LEU A 59 19.16 -3.46 4.09
CA LEU A 59 18.56 -3.84 2.80
C LEU A 59 17.25 -4.63 2.99
N PHE A 60 17.24 -5.56 3.94
CA PHE A 60 16.04 -6.35 4.25
C PHE A 60 14.96 -5.50 4.95
N ALA A 61 15.35 -4.67 5.91
CA ALA A 61 14.43 -3.84 6.69
C ALA A 61 13.70 -2.79 5.85
N THR A 62 14.33 -2.28 4.79
CA THR A 62 13.73 -1.30 3.88
C THR A 62 12.40 -1.80 3.29
N TRP A 63 12.27 -3.09 3.02
CA TRP A 63 11.04 -3.66 2.47
C TRP A 63 9.86 -3.62 3.46
N GLY A 64 10.11 -3.83 4.75
CA GLY A 64 9.07 -3.67 5.78
C GLY A 64 8.51 -2.26 5.86
N MET A 65 9.38 -1.26 5.69
CA MET A 65 9.01 0.15 5.68
C MET A 65 8.10 0.53 4.50
N HIS A 66 8.05 -0.26 3.42
CA HIS A 66 7.11 -0.05 2.31
C HIS A 66 5.65 -0.25 2.72
N LEU A 67 5.40 -1.03 3.77
CA LEU A 67 4.07 -1.38 4.27
C LEU A 67 3.81 -0.82 5.68
N ASP A 68 4.50 0.26 6.04
CA ASP A 68 4.41 0.93 7.34
C ASP A 68 4.81 0.04 8.55
N PHE A 69 5.61 -1.01 8.32
CA PHE A 69 6.21 -1.79 9.39
C PHE A 69 7.58 -1.22 9.75
N ALA A 70 7.64 -0.45 10.83
CA ALA A 70 8.92 -0.08 11.43
C ALA A 70 9.74 -1.32 11.77
N PRO A 71 11.09 -1.24 11.82
CA PRO A 71 11.94 -2.39 12.12
C PRO A 71 11.56 -3.12 13.41
N ASP A 72 11.01 -2.42 14.40
CA ASP A 72 10.69 -2.95 15.73
C ASP A 72 9.22 -3.40 15.88
N VAL A 73 8.39 -3.19 14.86
CA VAL A 73 6.97 -3.59 14.90
C VAL A 73 6.82 -5.08 14.67
N SER A 74 6.07 -5.75 15.55
CA SER A 74 5.72 -7.17 15.41
C SER A 74 4.99 -7.44 14.09
N GLY A 75 5.35 -8.55 13.44
CA GLY A 75 4.78 -8.96 12.15
C GLY A 75 5.50 -8.38 10.94
N GLY A 76 6.40 -7.41 11.12
CA GLY A 76 7.14 -6.78 10.02
C GLY A 76 8.07 -7.74 9.28
N ALA A 77 8.64 -8.73 9.95
CA ALA A 77 9.55 -9.71 9.36
C ALA A 77 8.91 -10.48 8.21
N LEU A 78 7.65 -10.89 8.36
CA LEU A 78 6.92 -11.63 7.33
C LEU A 78 6.82 -10.84 6.03
N PHE A 79 6.45 -9.56 6.10
CA PHE A 79 6.28 -8.71 4.93
C PHE A 79 7.62 -8.41 4.27
N SER A 80 8.65 -8.08 5.06
CA SER A 80 10.02 -7.91 4.55
C SER A 80 10.52 -9.18 3.82
N PHE A 81 10.22 -10.36 4.39
CA PHE A 81 10.58 -11.64 3.78
C PHE A 81 9.84 -11.87 2.46
N LEU A 82 8.52 -11.65 2.42
CA LEU A 82 7.71 -11.86 1.21
C LEU A 82 8.12 -10.90 0.08
N GLU A 83 8.36 -9.65 0.37
CA GLU A 83 8.82 -8.65 -0.60
C GLU A 83 10.21 -9.01 -1.15
N THR A 84 11.15 -9.37 -0.26
CA THR A 84 12.50 -9.76 -0.68
C THR A 84 12.47 -10.99 -1.57
N ILE A 85 11.77 -12.05 -1.18
CA ILE A 85 11.68 -13.30 -1.95
C ILE A 85 10.88 -13.08 -3.23
N GLY A 86 9.78 -12.32 -3.18
CA GLY A 86 8.99 -11.97 -4.36
C GLY A 86 9.83 -11.23 -5.40
N GLY A 87 10.59 -10.23 -4.97
CA GLY A 87 11.51 -9.50 -5.84
C GLY A 87 12.60 -10.36 -6.44
N GLN A 88 13.15 -11.33 -5.69
CA GLN A 88 14.17 -12.25 -6.21
C GLN A 88 13.60 -13.29 -7.18
N LEU A 89 12.42 -13.82 -6.93
CA LEU A 89 11.85 -14.90 -7.74
C LEU A 89 11.18 -14.40 -9.02
N PHE A 90 10.54 -13.24 -8.96
CA PHE A 90 9.69 -12.72 -10.04
C PHE A 90 10.21 -11.42 -10.66
N GLY A 91 11.21 -10.81 -10.04
CA GLY A 91 11.66 -9.46 -10.40
C GLY A 91 10.64 -8.39 -10.05
N MET A 92 10.95 -7.18 -10.45
CA MET A 92 10.02 -6.05 -10.42
C MET A 92 9.77 -5.59 -11.85
N VAL A 93 8.49 -5.42 -12.19
CA VAL A 93 8.08 -5.00 -13.54
C VAL A 93 7.47 -3.60 -13.48
N ILE A 94 7.63 -2.84 -14.55
CA ILE A 94 6.91 -1.58 -14.78
C ILE A 94 6.09 -1.70 -16.05
N GLY A 95 4.90 -1.07 -16.07
CA GLY A 95 4.08 -1.04 -17.29
C GLY A 95 4.74 -0.16 -18.35
N GLU A 96 4.88 -0.67 -19.57
CA GLU A 96 5.29 0.12 -20.71
C GLU A 96 4.29 1.26 -20.96
N GLY A 97 4.78 2.46 -21.24
CA GLY A 97 3.96 3.65 -21.42
C GLY A 97 3.44 4.28 -20.12
N GLY A 98 3.67 3.67 -18.96
CA GLY A 98 3.30 4.22 -17.66
C GLY A 98 2.13 3.50 -16.97
N ALA A 99 1.70 4.05 -15.85
CA ALA A 99 0.64 3.46 -15.02
C ALA A 99 -0.74 3.49 -15.69
N SER A 100 -0.96 4.39 -16.66
CA SER A 100 -2.22 4.48 -17.43
C SER A 100 -2.52 3.20 -18.21
N SER A 101 -1.50 2.48 -18.69
CA SER A 101 -1.71 1.23 -19.43
C SER A 101 -2.49 0.17 -18.61
N LEU A 102 -2.28 0.12 -17.30
CA LEU A 102 -3.07 -0.75 -16.41
C LEU A 102 -4.53 -0.27 -16.31
N VAL A 103 -4.71 1.05 -16.19
CA VAL A 103 -6.06 1.65 -16.11
C VAL A 103 -6.82 1.38 -17.41
N ASP A 104 -6.18 1.60 -18.56
CA ASP A 104 -6.79 1.38 -19.88
C ASP A 104 -7.17 -0.08 -20.09
N ALA A 105 -6.33 -1.02 -19.62
CA ALA A 105 -6.63 -2.44 -19.65
C ALA A 105 -7.86 -2.79 -18.78
N LEU A 106 -7.98 -2.21 -17.58
CA LEU A 106 -9.14 -2.41 -16.71
C LEU A 106 -10.41 -1.80 -17.30
N VAL A 107 -10.32 -0.60 -17.88
CA VAL A 107 -11.45 0.05 -18.61
C VAL A 107 -11.92 -0.84 -19.75
N SER A 108 -10.99 -1.35 -20.56
CA SER A 108 -11.32 -2.26 -21.67
C SER A 108 -12.06 -3.52 -21.18
N VAL A 109 -11.68 -4.09 -20.05
CA VAL A 109 -12.38 -5.24 -19.45
C VAL A 109 -13.79 -4.87 -18.98
N ILE A 110 -13.96 -3.69 -18.37
CA ILE A 110 -15.28 -3.19 -17.95
C ILE A 110 -16.20 -3.05 -19.15
N GLU A 111 -15.76 -2.36 -20.19
CA GLU A 111 -16.53 -2.08 -21.40
C GLU A 111 -16.86 -3.36 -22.19
N ALA A 112 -15.90 -4.28 -22.33
CA ALA A 112 -16.12 -5.58 -22.96
C ALA A 112 -17.19 -6.44 -22.26
N ASN A 113 -17.44 -6.19 -20.98
CA ASN A 113 -18.48 -6.84 -20.19
C ASN A 113 -19.77 -6.00 -20.08
N GLY A 114 -19.94 -4.97 -20.90
CA GLY A 114 -21.14 -4.14 -20.92
C GLY A 114 -21.21 -3.09 -19.81
N GLY A 115 -20.09 -2.83 -19.13
CA GLY A 115 -19.97 -1.76 -18.15
C GLY A 115 -19.69 -0.42 -18.80
N GLU A 116 -19.77 0.64 -18.02
CA GLU A 116 -19.50 2.01 -18.44
C GLU A 116 -18.55 2.70 -17.45
N VAL A 117 -17.58 3.46 -17.95
CA VAL A 117 -16.72 4.33 -17.15
C VAL A 117 -17.10 5.78 -17.41
N ARG A 118 -17.49 6.51 -16.37
CA ARG A 118 -17.84 7.93 -16.42
C ARG A 118 -16.83 8.77 -15.64
N CYS A 119 -16.03 9.51 -16.38
CA CYS A 119 -15.17 10.55 -15.81
C CYS A 119 -15.96 11.83 -15.53
N ASN A 120 -15.41 12.73 -14.71
CA ASN A 120 -16.05 14.00 -14.32
C ASN A 120 -17.46 13.83 -13.73
N ALA A 121 -17.73 12.69 -13.12
CA ALA A 121 -18.98 12.32 -12.49
C ALA A 121 -18.80 12.21 -10.96
N ARG A 122 -18.56 13.35 -10.32
CA ARG A 122 -18.32 13.40 -8.86
C ARG A 122 -19.55 12.92 -8.11
N VAL A 123 -19.35 11.95 -7.23
CA VAL A 123 -20.40 11.46 -6.32
C VAL A 123 -20.43 12.34 -5.09
N GLU A 124 -21.60 12.91 -4.78
CA GLU A 124 -21.82 13.73 -3.60
C GLU A 124 -22.46 12.94 -2.45
N GLN A 125 -23.30 11.96 -2.78
CA GLN A 125 -23.98 11.19 -1.74
C GLN A 125 -24.27 9.75 -2.19
N ILE A 126 -24.25 8.82 -1.23
CA ILE A 126 -24.76 7.46 -1.39
C ILE A 126 -26.23 7.46 -0.96
N THR A 127 -27.14 7.05 -1.85
CA THR A 127 -28.56 6.93 -1.49
C THR A 127 -28.81 5.65 -0.71
N MET A 128 -29.70 5.73 0.31
CA MET A 128 -30.01 4.64 1.23
C MET A 128 -31.49 4.33 1.24
N ASP A 129 -31.83 3.04 1.32
CA ASP A 129 -33.20 2.62 1.65
C ASP A 129 -33.35 2.60 3.18
N GLU A 130 -34.08 3.57 3.70
CA GLU A 130 -34.29 3.78 5.14
C GLU A 130 -35.58 3.10 5.63
N SER A 131 -36.19 2.23 4.85
CA SER A 131 -37.42 1.55 5.28
C SER A 131 -37.17 0.75 6.57
N LYS A 132 -37.94 1.04 7.62
CA LYS A 132 -37.82 0.47 8.98
C LYS A 132 -37.89 -1.05 9.05
N ARG A 133 -38.19 -1.75 7.95
CA ARG A 133 -38.33 -3.20 7.89
C ARG A 133 -37.07 -3.95 7.41
N LYS A 134 -36.06 -3.24 6.87
CA LYS A 134 -34.81 -3.85 6.38
C LYS A 134 -33.62 -3.06 6.92
N ARG A 135 -32.50 -3.73 7.10
CA ARG A 135 -31.23 -3.05 7.38
C ARG A 135 -30.99 -1.99 6.30
N ASN A 136 -30.54 -0.80 6.70
CA ASN A 136 -30.16 0.27 5.78
C ASN A 136 -29.32 -0.29 4.65
N ARG A 137 -29.77 -0.08 3.40
CA ARG A 137 -29.14 -0.61 2.20
C ARG A 137 -28.81 0.53 1.25
N ALA A 138 -27.58 0.55 0.73
CA ALA A 138 -27.24 1.46 -0.35
C ALA A 138 -28.03 1.10 -1.62
N THR A 139 -28.66 2.08 -2.23
CA THR A 139 -29.53 1.94 -3.40
C THR A 139 -29.02 2.65 -4.64
N GLY A 140 -27.99 3.48 -4.50
CA GLY A 140 -27.40 4.22 -5.61
C GLY A 140 -26.51 5.35 -5.13
N VAL A 141 -26.29 6.30 -6.01
CA VAL A 141 -25.50 7.51 -5.74
C VAL A 141 -26.15 8.74 -6.35
N VAL A 142 -25.91 9.89 -5.75
CA VAL A 142 -26.22 11.21 -6.30
C VAL A 142 -24.91 11.82 -6.81
N LEU A 143 -24.94 12.28 -8.05
CA LEU A 143 -23.82 12.99 -8.65
C LEU A 143 -23.94 14.51 -8.41
N GLU A 144 -22.84 15.21 -8.53
CA GLU A 144 -22.81 16.67 -8.61
C GLU A 144 -23.79 17.13 -9.71
N GLY A 145 -24.63 18.11 -9.36
CA GLY A 145 -25.74 18.55 -10.21
C GLY A 145 -27.05 17.75 -10.05
N GLY A 146 -27.12 16.82 -9.08
CA GLY A 146 -28.36 16.17 -8.64
C GLY A 146 -28.79 14.93 -9.44
N ALA A 147 -28.04 14.51 -10.44
CA ALA A 147 -28.36 13.28 -11.19
C ALA A 147 -28.22 12.04 -10.29
N VAL A 148 -29.20 11.14 -10.35
CA VAL A 148 -29.22 9.92 -9.53
C VAL A 148 -28.91 8.69 -10.39
N ILE A 149 -27.98 7.85 -9.92
CA ILE A 149 -27.69 6.55 -10.53
C ILE A 149 -28.12 5.47 -9.52
N THR A 150 -29.08 4.64 -9.92
CA THR A 150 -29.58 3.56 -9.11
C THR A 150 -28.72 2.30 -9.25
N ALA A 151 -28.38 1.67 -8.13
CA ALA A 151 -27.66 0.41 -8.11
C ALA A 151 -28.62 -0.77 -7.99
N SER A 152 -28.55 -1.72 -8.93
CA SER A 152 -29.38 -2.93 -8.91
C SER A 152 -28.92 -3.95 -7.87
N ARG A 153 -27.64 -4.03 -7.55
CA ARG A 153 -27.04 -5.01 -6.65
C ARG A 153 -26.30 -4.42 -5.48
N ALA A 154 -25.35 -3.52 -5.73
CA ALA A 154 -24.50 -2.93 -4.70
C ALA A 154 -23.88 -1.61 -5.16
N VAL A 155 -23.49 -0.77 -4.22
CA VAL A 155 -22.56 0.35 -4.40
C VAL A 155 -21.22 -0.07 -3.83
N VAL A 156 -20.17 -0.02 -4.63
CA VAL A 156 -18.79 -0.31 -4.22
C VAL A 156 -18.02 1.01 -4.21
N SER A 157 -17.40 1.35 -3.10
CA SER A 157 -16.64 2.57 -2.95
C SER A 157 -15.19 2.26 -2.59
N ASN A 158 -14.23 2.85 -3.33
CA ASN A 158 -12.81 2.86 -3.02
C ASN A 158 -12.32 4.23 -2.54
N VAL A 159 -13.23 5.11 -2.18
CA VAL A 159 -12.91 6.42 -1.56
C VAL A 159 -12.15 6.19 -0.27
N ASN A 160 -11.18 7.07 0.03
CA ASN A 160 -10.45 7.01 1.30
C ASN A 160 -11.45 6.90 2.47
N PRO A 161 -11.30 5.93 3.37
CA PRO A 161 -12.24 5.72 4.47
C PRO A 161 -12.49 6.97 5.33
N ARG A 162 -11.50 7.85 5.49
CA ARG A 162 -11.68 9.12 6.24
C ARG A 162 -12.67 10.08 5.57
N LEU A 163 -12.82 10.00 4.26
CA LEU A 163 -13.75 10.85 3.48
C LEU A 163 -15.11 10.19 3.27
N MET A 164 -15.18 8.88 3.43
CA MET A 164 -16.40 8.10 3.17
C MET A 164 -17.60 8.51 4.02
N PRO A 165 -17.46 8.86 5.34
CA PRO A 165 -18.59 9.29 6.16
C PRO A 165 -19.35 10.49 5.57
N ALA A 166 -18.68 11.40 4.89
CA ALA A 166 -19.30 12.56 4.26
C ALA A 166 -20.22 12.20 3.08
N LEU A 167 -20.10 11.00 2.52
CA LEU A 167 -20.97 10.52 1.44
C LEU A 167 -22.27 9.88 1.94
N PHE A 168 -22.39 9.62 3.24
CA PHE A 168 -23.60 9.03 3.79
C PHE A 168 -24.61 10.12 4.20
N PRO A 169 -25.92 9.88 4.03
CA PRO A 169 -26.95 10.78 4.57
C PRO A 169 -26.88 10.80 6.11
N VAL A 170 -27.24 11.95 6.68
CA VAL A 170 -27.22 12.18 8.15
C VAL A 170 -28.05 11.12 8.91
N SER A 171 -29.12 10.64 8.32
CA SER A 171 -30.00 9.60 8.88
C SER A 171 -29.29 8.29 9.26
N VAL A 172 -28.20 7.94 8.57
CA VAL A 172 -27.42 6.72 8.84
C VAL A 172 -26.07 7.00 9.51
N ALA A 173 -25.74 8.24 9.83
CA ALA A 173 -24.48 8.61 10.47
C ALA A 173 -24.23 7.88 11.81
N ALA A 174 -25.31 7.55 12.54
CA ALA A 174 -25.23 6.82 13.81
C ALA A 174 -25.04 5.29 13.67
N GLU A 175 -25.10 4.77 12.46
CA GLU A 175 -24.99 3.32 12.21
C GLU A 175 -23.60 2.79 12.61
N PRO A 176 -23.51 1.61 13.26
CA PRO A 176 -22.23 1.05 13.71
C PRO A 176 -21.21 0.86 12.58
N ALA A 177 -21.68 0.62 11.34
CA ALA A 177 -20.82 0.48 10.17
C ALA A 177 -20.13 1.82 9.82
N VAL A 178 -20.88 2.94 9.80
CA VAL A 178 -20.36 4.28 9.53
C VAL A 178 -19.38 4.69 10.63
N LYS A 179 -19.75 4.48 11.90
CA LYS A 179 -18.87 4.75 13.05
C LYS A 179 -17.57 3.94 13.06
N ARG A 180 -17.56 2.74 12.48
CA ARG A 180 -16.31 1.99 12.29
C ARG A 180 -15.40 2.64 11.25
N VAL A 181 -15.99 3.17 10.19
CA VAL A 181 -15.22 3.88 9.15
C VAL A 181 -14.60 5.18 9.70
N GLU A 182 -15.32 5.91 10.56
CA GLU A 182 -14.79 7.10 11.24
C GLU A 182 -13.58 6.82 12.13
N LYS A 183 -13.46 5.58 12.64
CA LYS A 183 -12.31 5.15 13.44
C LYS A 183 -11.10 4.72 12.62
N PHE A 184 -11.18 4.80 11.29
CA PHE A 184 -10.08 4.42 10.43
C PHE A 184 -8.86 5.32 10.69
N GLN A 185 -7.72 4.69 10.94
CA GLN A 185 -6.45 5.36 11.11
C GLN A 185 -5.61 5.19 9.84
N SER A 186 -5.14 6.28 9.28
CA SER A 186 -4.18 6.25 8.18
C SER A 186 -2.79 5.90 8.73
N GLY A 187 -1.97 5.25 7.91
CA GLY A 187 -0.55 5.10 8.17
C GLY A 187 0.20 6.43 8.00
N LEU A 188 1.52 6.35 8.09
CA LEU A 188 2.40 7.50 7.86
C LEU A 188 2.30 8.00 6.41
N ALA A 189 2.55 9.29 6.23
CA ALA A 189 2.47 9.91 4.91
C ALA A 189 3.71 9.62 4.05
N THR A 190 3.54 9.78 2.75
CA THR A 190 4.61 9.77 1.75
C THR A 190 4.45 10.98 0.87
N MET A 191 5.50 11.81 0.79
CA MET A 191 5.54 12.91 -0.18
C MET A 191 6.08 12.39 -1.51
N MET A 192 5.40 12.72 -2.60
CA MET A 192 5.84 12.42 -3.96
C MET A 192 6.39 13.67 -4.61
N ILE A 193 7.61 13.58 -5.14
CA ILE A 193 8.26 14.65 -5.90
C ILE A 193 8.51 14.11 -7.31
N HIS A 194 8.02 14.81 -8.33
CA HIS A 194 8.25 14.49 -9.73
C HIS A 194 9.16 15.52 -10.34
N VAL A 195 10.20 15.08 -11.05
CA VAL A 195 11.22 15.97 -11.63
C VAL A 195 11.42 15.62 -13.11
N ALA A 196 11.41 16.63 -13.97
CA ALA A 196 11.84 16.54 -15.36
C ALA A 196 13.32 16.92 -15.43
N LEU A 197 14.14 16.10 -16.09
CA LEU A 197 15.59 16.22 -16.10
C LEU A 197 16.14 16.21 -17.52
N ASN A 198 17.24 16.94 -17.72
CA ASN A 198 18.01 16.87 -18.95
C ASN A 198 18.92 15.65 -19.03
N ASP A 199 19.31 15.08 -17.87
CA ASP A 199 20.14 13.90 -17.74
C ASP A 199 19.81 13.18 -16.41
N LEU A 200 20.15 11.91 -16.31
CA LEU A 200 20.01 11.16 -15.06
C LEU A 200 20.96 11.69 -13.98
N PRO A 201 20.63 11.51 -12.70
CA PRO A 201 21.49 11.94 -11.61
C PRO A 201 22.91 11.35 -11.71
N SER A 202 23.89 12.17 -11.37
CA SER A 202 25.28 11.73 -11.28
C SER A 202 25.54 10.98 -9.98
N TRP A 203 25.07 9.72 -9.94
CA TRP A 203 25.24 8.88 -8.76
C TRP A 203 26.71 8.62 -8.44
N THR A 204 27.10 8.77 -7.19
CA THR A 204 28.44 8.37 -6.71
C THR A 204 28.66 6.87 -6.90
N ALA A 205 27.65 6.06 -6.64
CA ALA A 205 27.63 4.65 -6.99
C ALA A 205 27.19 4.52 -8.46
N THR A 206 28.12 4.31 -9.37
CA THR A 206 27.87 4.29 -10.82
C THR A 206 26.83 3.24 -11.23
N GLN A 207 26.75 2.11 -10.50
CA GLN A 207 25.75 1.06 -10.71
C GLN A 207 24.33 1.56 -10.55
N ALA A 208 24.09 2.58 -9.70
CA ALA A 208 22.75 3.14 -9.51
C ALA A 208 22.15 3.77 -10.77
N ARG A 209 22.99 4.10 -11.77
CA ARG A 209 22.53 4.58 -13.08
C ARG A 209 21.82 3.51 -13.91
N THR A 210 21.97 2.25 -13.57
CA THR A 210 21.34 1.13 -14.30
C THR A 210 20.09 0.59 -13.65
N TYR A 211 19.72 1.10 -12.46
CA TYR A 211 18.56 0.63 -11.71
C TYR A 211 17.35 1.54 -11.88
N ASN A 212 16.21 0.95 -12.18
CA ASN A 212 14.94 1.72 -12.22
C ASN A 212 14.56 2.30 -10.87
N TYR A 213 14.91 1.61 -9.77
CA TYR A 213 14.61 2.02 -8.41
C TYR A 213 15.86 2.01 -7.56
N VAL A 214 16.11 3.13 -6.90
CA VAL A 214 17.21 3.29 -5.94
C VAL A 214 16.62 3.66 -4.59
N HIS A 215 16.89 2.84 -3.58
CA HIS A 215 16.55 3.16 -2.21
C HIS A 215 17.72 3.86 -1.54
N ILE A 216 17.45 5.00 -0.93
CA ILE A 216 18.39 5.68 -0.04
C ILE A 216 17.79 5.65 1.34
N GLY A 217 18.43 4.93 2.23
CA GLY A 217 17.97 4.75 3.58
C GLY A 217 19.13 4.57 4.54
N PRO A 218 18.92 4.96 5.77
CA PRO A 218 19.88 4.75 6.85
C PRO A 218 19.92 3.27 7.27
N TYR A 219 20.71 2.95 8.29
CA TYR A 219 20.72 1.63 8.93
C TYR A 219 19.45 1.40 9.76
N VAL A 220 19.29 0.17 10.26
CA VAL A 220 18.05 -0.27 10.93
C VAL A 220 17.66 0.62 12.11
N ASP A 221 18.65 1.07 12.91
CA ASP A 221 18.38 1.96 14.05
C ASP A 221 17.84 3.32 13.61
N ASP A 222 18.42 3.90 12.56
CA ASP A 222 17.96 5.17 12.03
C ASP A 222 16.59 5.05 11.35
N MET A 223 16.29 3.90 10.70
CA MET A 223 14.96 3.61 10.18
C MET A 223 13.91 3.57 11.31
N ALA A 224 14.25 2.97 12.44
CA ALA A 224 13.38 2.95 13.63
C ALA A 224 13.15 4.35 14.18
N MET A 225 14.20 5.19 14.24
CA MET A 225 14.08 6.59 14.66
C MET A 225 13.24 7.40 13.68
N THR A 226 13.46 7.25 12.38
CA THR A 226 12.65 7.88 11.30
C THR A 226 11.17 7.60 11.50
N TYR A 227 10.81 6.34 11.73
CA TYR A 227 9.42 5.96 11.97
C TYR A 227 8.88 6.55 13.28
N THR A 228 9.67 6.51 14.35
CA THR A 228 9.28 7.05 15.66
C THR A 228 9.03 8.55 15.61
N ASP A 229 9.89 9.30 14.92
CA ASP A 229 9.72 10.74 14.75
C ASP A 229 8.45 11.05 13.96
N ALA A 230 8.24 10.38 12.83
CA ALA A 230 7.04 10.58 12.02
C ALA A 230 5.76 10.21 12.78
N ALA A 231 5.76 9.09 13.50
CA ALA A 231 4.62 8.67 14.33
C ALA A 231 4.31 9.65 15.48
N ALA A 232 5.33 10.37 15.96
CA ALA A 232 5.20 11.42 16.96
C ALA A 232 4.89 12.82 16.37
N GLY A 233 4.61 12.91 15.08
CA GLY A 233 4.31 14.18 14.40
C GLY A 233 5.53 15.05 14.11
N ARG A 234 6.74 14.51 14.20
CA ARG A 234 7.98 15.25 13.94
C ARG A 234 8.53 14.89 12.55
N LEU A 235 9.11 15.87 11.88
CA LEU A 235 9.84 15.62 10.62
C LEU A 235 11.13 14.84 10.93
N PRO A 236 11.32 13.65 10.30
CA PRO A 236 12.56 12.90 10.48
C PRO A 236 13.77 13.66 9.93
N ALA A 237 14.86 13.63 10.69
CA ALA A 237 16.12 14.27 10.25
C ALA A 237 16.74 13.56 9.03
N SER A 238 16.46 12.27 8.85
CA SER A 238 17.02 11.43 7.79
C SER A 238 15.94 10.51 7.19
N PRO A 239 15.02 11.05 6.36
CA PRO A 239 13.93 10.26 5.80
C PRO A 239 14.45 9.20 4.84
N THR A 240 13.71 8.10 4.72
CA THR A 240 13.95 7.07 3.70
C THR A 240 13.41 7.55 2.35
N LEU A 241 14.24 7.43 1.30
CA LEU A 241 13.86 7.80 -0.06
C LEU A 241 13.76 6.57 -0.95
N VAL A 242 12.75 6.56 -1.81
CA VAL A 242 12.68 5.64 -2.96
C VAL A 242 12.68 6.49 -4.22
N ILE A 243 13.67 6.28 -5.06
CA ILE A 243 13.90 7.09 -6.26
C ILE A 243 13.68 6.21 -7.48
N GLY A 244 12.72 6.60 -8.32
CA GLY A 244 12.43 5.93 -9.57
C GLY A 244 13.02 6.68 -10.76
N GLN A 245 13.68 5.93 -11.65
CA GLN A 245 14.30 6.40 -12.90
C GLN A 245 13.71 5.61 -14.08
N PRO A 246 12.39 5.68 -14.34
CA PRO A 246 11.72 4.75 -15.25
C PRO A 246 12.16 4.88 -16.70
N THR A 247 12.72 6.01 -17.11
CA THR A 247 13.24 6.21 -18.48
C THR A 247 14.46 5.37 -18.83
N ILE A 248 15.09 4.70 -17.85
CA ILE A 248 16.15 3.71 -18.11
C ILE A 248 15.60 2.51 -18.89
N THR A 249 14.40 2.05 -18.54
CA THR A 249 13.77 0.87 -19.15
C THR A 249 12.70 1.25 -20.17
N ASP A 250 12.03 2.37 -19.97
CA ASP A 250 10.96 2.90 -20.83
C ASP A 250 11.26 4.35 -21.22
N PRO A 251 12.15 4.56 -22.22
CA PRO A 251 12.54 5.90 -22.66
C PRO A 251 11.37 6.75 -23.15
N GLY A 252 10.30 6.12 -23.65
CA GLY A 252 9.11 6.81 -24.13
C GLY A 252 8.35 7.65 -23.10
N ARG A 253 8.72 7.57 -21.81
CA ARG A 253 8.15 8.38 -20.73
C ARG A 253 8.62 9.83 -20.71
N ALA A 254 9.60 10.19 -21.52
CA ALA A 254 10.11 11.54 -21.63
C ALA A 254 10.44 11.84 -23.10
N PRO A 255 10.55 13.11 -23.52
CA PRO A 255 11.06 13.46 -24.84
C PRO A 255 12.49 12.89 -25.06
N ASP A 256 12.87 12.72 -26.32
CA ASP A 256 14.19 12.18 -26.68
C ASP A 256 15.34 12.87 -25.93
N GLY A 257 16.21 12.06 -25.33
CA GLY A 257 17.34 12.54 -24.55
C GLY A 257 16.99 13.26 -23.25
N LYS A 258 15.73 13.16 -22.80
CA LYS A 258 15.27 13.67 -21.51
C LYS A 258 14.87 12.54 -20.58
N HIS A 259 14.74 12.89 -19.30
CA HIS A 259 14.44 11.90 -18.26
C HIS A 259 13.37 12.43 -17.32
N ILE A 260 12.67 11.52 -16.70
CA ILE A 260 11.84 11.79 -15.52
C ILE A 260 12.38 11.04 -14.33
N LEU A 261 12.25 11.69 -13.18
CA LEU A 261 12.56 11.11 -11.89
C LEU A 261 11.36 11.31 -10.98
N TRP A 262 11.02 10.31 -10.19
CA TRP A 262 10.12 10.49 -9.08
C TRP A 262 10.80 10.07 -7.78
N ILE A 263 10.49 10.77 -6.70
CA ILE A 263 11.07 10.55 -5.39
C ILE A 263 9.93 10.38 -4.40
N GLN A 264 9.90 9.26 -3.70
CA GLN A 264 9.07 9.10 -2.51
C GLN A 264 9.93 9.47 -1.30
N VAL A 265 9.53 10.48 -0.57
CA VAL A 265 10.04 10.76 0.77
C VAL A 265 9.09 10.04 1.74
N ARG A 266 9.57 8.95 2.30
CA ARG A 266 8.73 8.04 3.07
C ARG A 266 8.84 8.30 4.57
N MET A 267 7.81 7.82 5.29
CA MET A 267 7.71 7.95 6.75
C MET A 267 7.70 9.42 7.18
N LEU A 268 6.70 10.13 6.70
CA LEU A 268 6.42 11.50 7.13
C LEU A 268 5.19 11.54 8.04
N PRO A 269 5.12 12.47 8.98
CA PRO A 269 3.93 12.65 9.80
C PRO A 269 2.74 13.05 8.94
N LEU A 270 1.56 12.56 9.26
CA LEU A 270 0.32 13.01 8.62
C LEU A 270 -0.06 14.39 9.13
N ASP A 271 0.03 14.58 10.44
CA ASP A 271 -0.22 15.81 11.15
C ASP A 271 1.04 16.23 11.91
N LEU A 272 1.44 17.50 11.84
CA LEU A 272 2.63 18.02 12.51
C LEU A 272 2.34 18.34 13.98
N ALA A 273 3.22 17.88 14.87
CA ALA A 273 3.03 18.03 16.33
C ALA A 273 3.08 19.48 16.81
N ASP A 274 3.71 20.38 16.07
CA ASP A 274 3.78 21.82 16.35
C ASP A 274 2.52 22.59 15.89
N GLY A 275 1.56 21.88 15.28
CA GLY A 275 0.33 22.49 14.74
C GLY A 275 0.50 23.23 13.42
N SER A 276 1.68 23.18 12.82
CA SER A 276 1.88 23.70 11.46
C SER A 276 1.20 22.82 10.42
N HIS A 277 1.04 23.33 9.20
CA HIS A 277 0.42 22.63 8.07
C HIS A 277 1.44 22.34 6.99
N TRP A 278 1.20 21.26 6.25
CA TRP A 278 1.94 20.91 5.04
C TRP A 278 1.74 21.94 3.93
#